data_a9f1fd6b4c5485906399586471ffb6f8
#
_entry.id   a9f1fd6b4c5485906399586471ffb6f8
#
_cell.length_a   1.000
_cell.length_b   1.000
_cell.length_c   1.000
_cell.angle_alpha   90.00
_cell.angle_beta   90.00
_cell.angle_gamma   90.00
#
_symmetry.space_group_name_H-M   'P 1'
#
loop_
_entity.id
_entity.type
_entity.pdbx_description
1 polymer ?
#
loop_
_entity_poly.entity_id
_entity_poly.type
_entity_poly.pdbx_seq_one_letter_code
_entity_poly.pdbx_strand_id
1 'polypeptide(L)'
;MNLTKLFILFFAVLLLGAGDIQSGKEKSQTCIACHGEDGNSVVGLWPSLAGQNPKYLLKQLQLIQSEERYIAEMNGQLDGYSDQDLQDITAYYSNNKNKIGQASAGLVDKGFKLYYAGSLEKGIPACTACHSPKGTGNSSAGYPLLSGQKAEYIAKTLKDYRTGNRQDSEQSAIMVSIAYKLDDKEIEALASFINGLY
;
A
#
# COMPACT_ATOMS: atom_id res chain seq x y z
N MET A 1 64.22 17.59 3.41
CA MET A 1 63.06 18.29 2.83
C MET A 1 62.03 17.21 2.55
N ASN A 2 61.17 16.93 3.56
CA ASN A 2 60.20 15.82 3.50
C ASN A 2 58.84 16.34 3.05
N LEU A 3 58.41 15.95 1.83
CA LEU A 3 57.04 16.20 1.34
C LEU A 3 56.12 15.16 1.94
N THR A 4 55.34 15.56 2.91
CA THR A 4 54.23 14.78 3.45
C THR A 4 53.09 14.79 2.41
N LYS A 5 52.89 13.66 1.73
CA LYS A 5 51.76 13.45 0.83
C LYS A 5 50.50 13.31 1.67
N LEU A 6 49.65 14.34 1.70
CA LEU A 6 48.34 14.32 2.29
C LEU A 6 47.39 13.52 1.37
N PHE A 7 47.07 12.29 1.74
CA PHE A 7 46.07 11.48 1.09
C PHE A 7 44.70 11.95 1.59
N ILE A 8 43.99 12.75 0.79
CA ILE A 8 42.56 13.07 1.03
C ILE A 8 41.74 11.89 0.57
N LEU A 9 41.31 11.05 1.52
CA LEU A 9 40.27 10.04 1.26
C LEU A 9 38.95 10.76 1.02
N PHE A 10 38.49 10.83 -0.23
CA PHE A 10 37.13 11.22 -0.55
C PHE A 10 36.20 10.07 -0.12
N PHE A 11 35.60 10.19 1.05
CA PHE A 11 34.47 9.36 1.45
C PHE A 11 33.27 9.85 0.65
N ALA A 12 32.95 9.20 -0.47
CA ALA A 12 31.66 9.37 -1.12
C ALA A 12 30.60 8.81 -0.19
N VAL A 13 30.00 9.67 0.63
CA VAL A 13 28.76 9.35 1.33
C VAL A 13 27.70 9.19 0.23
N LEU A 14 27.36 7.93 -0.09
CA LEU A 14 26.13 7.64 -0.81
C LEU A 14 24.99 8.13 0.09
N LEU A 15 24.54 9.35 -0.17
CA LEU A 15 23.25 9.82 0.30
C LEU A 15 22.21 8.93 -0.40
N LEU A 16 21.71 7.94 0.30
CA LEU A 16 20.45 7.29 -0.06
C LEU A 16 19.40 8.43 -0.03
N GLY A 17 19.18 9.03 -1.17
CA GLY A 17 18.30 10.18 -1.31
C GLY A 17 16.86 9.74 -1.09
N ALA A 18 16.07 10.62 -0.48
CA ALA A 18 14.63 10.52 -0.60
C ALA A 18 14.27 10.46 -2.09
N GLY A 19 13.25 9.65 -2.46
CA GLY A 19 12.88 9.49 -3.87
C GLY A 19 12.52 10.83 -4.52
N ASP A 20 12.89 11.00 -5.79
CA ASP A 20 12.60 12.19 -6.58
C ASP A 20 11.24 12.08 -7.29
N ILE A 21 10.34 13.04 -7.05
CA ILE A 21 8.97 13.02 -7.56
C ILE A 21 8.94 13.13 -9.09
N GLN A 22 9.81 13.94 -9.68
CA GLN A 22 9.82 14.15 -11.13
C GLN A 22 10.38 12.93 -11.85
N SER A 23 11.47 12.35 -11.36
CA SER A 23 12.01 11.08 -11.84
C SER A 23 10.97 9.95 -11.68
N GLY A 24 10.26 9.91 -10.57
CA GLY A 24 9.20 8.93 -10.31
C GLY A 24 8.05 9.03 -11.31
N LYS A 25 7.64 10.25 -11.67
CA LYS A 25 6.63 10.47 -12.71
C LYS A 25 7.07 9.91 -14.06
N GLU A 26 8.31 10.16 -14.46
CA GLU A 26 8.86 9.66 -15.73
C GLU A 26 8.94 8.13 -15.75
N LYS A 27 9.38 7.53 -14.64
CA LYS A 27 9.50 6.08 -14.49
C LYS A 27 8.16 5.36 -14.37
N SER A 28 7.10 6.05 -13.96
CA SER A 28 5.76 5.49 -13.78
C SER A 28 4.96 5.34 -15.08
N GLN A 29 5.51 5.63 -16.25
CA GLN A 29 4.75 5.60 -17.51
C GLN A 29 4.11 4.23 -17.81
N THR A 30 4.77 3.14 -17.48
CA THR A 30 4.24 1.79 -17.66
C THR A 30 3.13 1.45 -16.65
N CYS A 31 3.09 2.14 -15.52
CA CYS A 31 2.11 1.90 -14.45
C CYS A 31 0.73 2.53 -14.75
N ILE A 32 0.72 3.58 -15.61
CA ILE A 32 -0.46 4.42 -15.89
C ILE A 32 -1.63 3.62 -16.43
N ALA A 33 -1.37 2.64 -17.30
CA ALA A 33 -2.42 1.86 -17.95
C ALA A 33 -3.35 1.15 -16.94
N CYS A 34 -2.81 0.74 -15.80
CA CYS A 34 -3.55 0.01 -14.77
C CYS A 34 -3.90 0.89 -13.56
N HIS A 35 -2.96 1.73 -13.12
CA HIS A 35 -3.11 2.49 -11.87
C HIS A 35 -3.57 3.94 -12.07
N GLY A 36 -3.71 4.40 -13.33
CA GLY A 36 -4.05 5.79 -13.66
C GLY A 36 -2.83 6.71 -13.62
N GLU A 37 -2.88 7.82 -14.37
CA GLU A 37 -1.78 8.78 -14.45
C GLU A 37 -1.42 9.36 -13.08
N ASP A 38 -2.43 9.72 -12.30
CA ASP A 38 -2.29 10.27 -10.96
C ASP A 38 -2.23 9.19 -9.85
N GLY A 39 -2.24 7.90 -10.21
CA GLY A 39 -2.28 6.79 -9.28
C GLY A 39 -3.69 6.46 -8.74
N ASN A 40 -4.74 7.09 -9.29
CA ASN A 40 -6.12 6.74 -8.95
C ASN A 40 -6.68 5.80 -10.02
N SER A 41 -6.63 4.51 -9.77
CA SER A 41 -7.14 3.50 -10.70
C SER A 41 -8.63 3.71 -11.01
N VAL A 42 -9.01 3.48 -12.27
CA VAL A 42 -10.42 3.45 -12.70
C VAL A 42 -11.00 2.04 -12.67
N VAL A 43 -10.16 1.02 -12.52
CA VAL A 43 -10.56 -0.39 -12.47
C VAL A 43 -10.62 -0.84 -11.01
N GLY A 44 -11.74 -1.45 -10.62
CA GLY A 44 -11.98 -1.82 -9.23
C GLY A 44 -11.01 -2.85 -8.65
N LEU A 45 -10.51 -3.78 -9.49
CA LEU A 45 -9.56 -4.81 -9.06
C LEU A 45 -8.11 -4.30 -8.94
N TRP A 46 -7.77 -3.19 -9.58
CA TRP A 46 -6.42 -2.62 -9.51
C TRP A 46 -6.35 -1.53 -8.46
N PRO A 47 -5.36 -1.56 -7.56
CA PRO A 47 -5.30 -0.61 -6.46
C PRO A 47 -5.02 0.82 -6.94
N SER A 48 -5.62 1.78 -6.26
CA SER A 48 -5.13 3.16 -6.28
C SER A 48 -3.82 3.24 -5.49
N LEU A 49 -2.83 3.93 -6.06
CA LEU A 49 -1.50 4.16 -5.48
C LEU A 49 -1.37 5.57 -4.91
N ALA A 50 -2.21 6.51 -5.39
CA ALA A 50 -2.21 7.91 -4.98
C ALA A 50 -2.37 8.06 -3.46
N GLY A 51 -1.49 8.87 -2.85
CA GLY A 51 -1.49 9.16 -1.42
C GLY A 51 -1.12 8.00 -0.52
N GLN A 52 -0.71 6.86 -1.09
CA GLN A 52 -0.32 5.70 -0.28
C GLN A 52 0.92 6.01 0.56
N ASN A 53 0.96 5.49 1.78
CA ASN A 53 2.10 5.66 2.67
C ASN A 53 3.39 5.16 2.02
N PRO A 54 4.43 6.02 1.92
CA PRO A 54 5.62 5.71 1.13
C PRO A 54 6.35 4.45 1.64
N LYS A 55 6.48 4.27 2.95
CA LYS A 55 7.11 3.07 3.51
C LYS A 55 6.37 1.78 3.13
N TYR A 56 5.04 1.83 3.13
CA TYR A 56 4.22 0.70 2.70
C TYR A 56 4.35 0.46 1.19
N LEU A 57 4.21 1.52 0.38
CA LEU A 57 4.27 1.39 -1.08
C LEU A 57 5.62 0.84 -1.54
N LEU A 58 6.73 1.42 -1.05
CA LEU A 58 8.08 0.93 -1.36
C LEU A 58 8.25 -0.54 -1.00
N LYS A 59 7.83 -0.93 0.21
CA LYS A 59 7.92 -2.34 0.62
C LYS A 59 7.11 -3.25 -0.30
N GLN A 60 5.92 -2.82 -0.74
CA GLN A 60 5.12 -3.63 -1.67
C GLN A 60 5.78 -3.78 -3.05
N LEU A 61 6.37 -2.69 -3.59
CA LEU A 61 7.10 -2.76 -4.86
C LEU A 61 8.30 -3.71 -4.76
N GLN A 62 9.06 -3.66 -3.68
CA GLN A 62 10.18 -4.56 -3.42
C GLN A 62 9.75 -6.03 -3.31
N LEU A 63 8.67 -6.31 -2.57
CA LEU A 63 8.14 -7.67 -2.43
C LEU A 63 7.60 -8.24 -3.74
N ILE A 64 7.03 -7.39 -4.61
CA ILE A 64 6.56 -7.80 -5.94
C ILE A 64 7.77 -8.03 -6.86
N GLN A 65 8.77 -7.16 -6.83
CA GLN A 65 9.98 -7.32 -7.63
C GLN A 65 10.77 -8.58 -7.27
N SER A 66 10.84 -8.92 -5.98
CA SER A 66 11.51 -10.14 -5.49
C SER A 66 10.65 -11.40 -5.60
N GLU A 67 9.43 -11.31 -6.13
CA GLU A 67 8.42 -12.37 -6.21
C GLU A 67 7.96 -12.94 -4.84
N GLU A 68 8.43 -12.37 -3.72
CA GLU A 68 7.91 -12.71 -2.38
C GLU A 68 6.42 -12.41 -2.24
N ARG A 69 5.93 -11.41 -3.00
CA ARG A 69 4.51 -11.14 -3.22
C ARG A 69 4.17 -11.36 -4.69
N TYR A 70 3.69 -12.55 -5.00
CA TYR A 70 3.29 -12.86 -6.38
C TYR A 70 1.93 -12.26 -6.74
N ILE A 71 1.89 -11.49 -7.82
CA ILE A 71 0.67 -10.93 -8.44
C ILE A 71 0.84 -11.13 -9.94
N ALA A 72 0.01 -11.99 -10.55
CA ALA A 72 0.16 -12.39 -11.95
C ALA A 72 0.21 -11.18 -12.91
N GLU A 73 -0.62 -10.16 -12.69
CA GLU A 73 -0.69 -8.96 -13.52
C GLU A 73 0.53 -8.04 -13.36
N MET A 74 1.24 -8.15 -12.24
CA MET A 74 2.44 -7.37 -11.93
C MET A 74 3.73 -8.12 -12.22
N ASN A 75 3.65 -9.41 -12.55
CA ASN A 75 4.84 -10.22 -12.81
C ASN A 75 5.66 -9.65 -13.97
N GLY A 76 6.94 -9.43 -13.74
CA GLY A 76 7.86 -8.82 -14.69
C GLY A 76 7.72 -7.29 -14.88
N GLN A 77 6.68 -6.64 -14.33
CA GLN A 77 6.47 -5.20 -14.51
C GLN A 77 7.53 -4.34 -13.80
N LEU A 78 8.19 -4.89 -12.80
CA LEU A 78 9.22 -4.20 -12.02
C LEU A 78 10.64 -4.66 -12.34
N ASP A 79 10.80 -5.51 -13.35
CA ASP A 79 12.11 -5.97 -13.80
C ASP A 79 12.94 -4.80 -14.33
N GLY A 80 14.21 -4.75 -13.93
CA GLY A 80 15.13 -3.70 -14.37
C GLY A 80 15.04 -2.37 -13.62
N TYR A 81 14.06 -2.17 -12.73
CA TYR A 81 14.06 -1.01 -11.83
C TYR A 81 15.06 -1.20 -10.69
N SER A 82 15.89 -0.19 -10.46
CA SER A 82 16.77 -0.14 -9.30
C SER A 82 16.01 0.23 -8.02
N ASP A 83 16.62 0.03 -6.85
CA ASP A 83 16.06 0.49 -5.56
C ASP A 83 15.74 1.98 -5.57
N GLN A 84 16.58 2.81 -6.23
CA GLN A 84 16.33 4.25 -6.36
C GLN A 84 15.12 4.52 -7.25
N ASP A 85 14.92 3.76 -8.33
CA ASP A 85 13.76 3.90 -9.19
C ASP A 85 12.45 3.58 -8.44
N LEU A 86 12.45 2.53 -7.64
CA LEU A 86 11.30 2.19 -6.78
C LEU A 86 11.02 3.27 -5.73
N GLN A 87 12.07 3.91 -5.18
CA GLN A 87 11.92 5.05 -4.27
C GLN A 87 11.31 6.26 -4.98
N ASP A 88 11.77 6.57 -6.20
CA ASP A 88 11.26 7.68 -7.01
C ASP A 88 9.79 7.48 -7.39
N ILE A 89 9.43 6.28 -7.87
CA ILE A 89 8.05 5.89 -8.18
C ILE A 89 7.17 6.02 -6.92
N THR A 90 7.69 5.54 -5.78
CA THR A 90 7.02 5.66 -4.49
C THR A 90 6.78 7.13 -4.12
N ALA A 91 7.79 7.99 -4.25
CA ALA A 91 7.68 9.42 -3.94
C ALA A 91 6.61 10.09 -4.81
N TYR A 92 6.58 9.77 -6.11
CA TYR A 92 5.57 10.30 -7.03
C TYR A 92 4.15 9.94 -6.61
N TYR A 93 3.83 8.65 -6.45
CA TYR A 93 2.47 8.25 -6.12
C TYR A 93 2.05 8.64 -4.70
N SER A 94 2.96 8.59 -3.73
CA SER A 94 2.67 9.01 -2.37
C SER A 94 2.37 10.50 -2.24
N ASN A 95 2.92 11.34 -3.12
CA ASN A 95 2.67 12.78 -3.16
C ASN A 95 1.33 13.14 -3.83
N ASN A 96 0.74 12.23 -4.57
CA ASN A 96 -0.51 12.48 -5.28
C ASN A 96 -1.72 12.36 -4.34
N LYS A 97 -2.78 13.10 -4.65
CA LYS A 97 -4.00 13.07 -3.86
C LYS A 97 -4.86 11.87 -4.23
N ASN A 98 -5.21 11.04 -3.25
CA ASN A 98 -6.16 9.96 -3.45
C ASN A 98 -7.59 10.49 -3.63
N LYS A 99 -8.38 9.78 -4.43
CA LYS A 99 -9.81 10.05 -4.64
C LYS A 99 -10.64 9.14 -3.75
N ILE A 100 -11.59 9.74 -3.05
CA ILE A 100 -12.53 9.00 -2.22
C ILE A 100 -13.68 8.53 -3.12
N GLY A 101 -14.04 7.26 -2.97
CA GLY A 101 -15.21 6.70 -3.63
C GLY A 101 -16.49 6.92 -2.84
N GLN A 102 -17.45 6.04 -3.05
CA GLN A 102 -18.72 6.09 -2.34
C GLN A 102 -19.08 4.72 -1.76
N ALA A 103 -19.38 4.69 -0.48
CA ALA A 103 -19.88 3.49 0.18
C ALA A 103 -21.32 3.19 -0.23
N SER A 104 -21.66 1.90 -0.37
CA SER A 104 -23.02 1.45 -0.60
C SER A 104 -23.87 1.68 0.65
N ALA A 105 -25.02 2.35 0.51
CA ALA A 105 -25.91 2.68 1.63
C ALA A 105 -26.31 1.44 2.46
N GLY A 106 -26.55 0.31 1.82
CA GLY A 106 -26.95 -0.94 2.50
C GLY A 106 -25.82 -1.63 3.29
N LEU A 107 -24.57 -1.21 3.09
CA LEU A 107 -23.39 -1.81 3.71
C LEU A 107 -22.70 -0.90 4.74
N VAL A 108 -23.03 0.40 4.76
CA VAL A 108 -22.36 1.42 5.59
C VAL A 108 -22.38 1.05 7.07
N ASP A 109 -23.52 0.74 7.64
CA ASP A 109 -23.66 0.48 9.07
C ASP A 109 -22.82 -0.72 9.53
N LYS A 110 -22.83 -1.79 8.75
CA LYS A 110 -22.02 -2.99 9.05
C LYS A 110 -20.55 -2.71 8.89
N GLY A 111 -20.15 -2.05 7.81
CA GLY A 111 -18.76 -1.64 7.57
C GLY A 111 -18.24 -0.69 8.64
N PHE A 112 -19.03 0.32 9.00
CA PHE A 112 -18.71 1.26 10.08
C PHE A 112 -18.46 0.55 11.41
N LYS A 113 -19.38 -0.32 11.85
CA LYS A 113 -19.24 -1.06 13.10
C LYS A 113 -17.94 -1.88 13.13
N LEU A 114 -17.69 -2.65 12.07
CA LEU A 114 -16.48 -3.46 11.99
C LEU A 114 -15.21 -2.61 11.96
N TYR A 115 -15.21 -1.51 11.20
CA TYR A 115 -14.06 -0.64 11.08
C TYR A 115 -13.70 0.04 12.40
N TYR A 116 -14.69 0.59 13.11
CA TYR A 116 -14.46 1.37 14.34
C TYR A 116 -14.50 0.56 15.62
N ALA A 117 -15.23 -0.55 15.67
CA ALA A 117 -15.39 -1.35 16.89
C ALA A 117 -14.86 -2.79 16.78
N GLY A 118 -14.64 -3.30 15.56
CA GLY A 118 -14.31 -4.70 15.35
C GLY A 118 -15.46 -5.65 15.73
N SER A 119 -15.12 -6.84 16.21
CA SER A 119 -16.06 -7.81 16.76
C SER A 119 -15.45 -8.53 17.96
N LEU A 120 -15.93 -8.23 19.15
CA LEU A 120 -15.49 -8.92 20.38
C LEU A 120 -15.79 -10.39 20.34
N GLU A 121 -16.96 -10.78 19.83
CA GLU A 121 -17.39 -12.18 19.70
C GLU A 121 -16.40 -13.02 18.86
N LYS A 122 -15.92 -12.43 17.75
CA LYS A 122 -14.97 -13.09 16.85
C LYS A 122 -13.51 -12.80 17.22
N GLY A 123 -13.25 -11.96 18.23
CA GLY A 123 -11.91 -11.50 18.57
C GLY A 123 -11.26 -10.71 17.43
N ILE A 124 -12.04 -9.89 16.68
CA ILE A 124 -11.56 -9.02 15.62
C ILE A 124 -11.34 -7.64 16.21
N PRO A 125 -10.10 -7.10 16.21
CA PRO A 125 -9.86 -5.74 16.68
C PRO A 125 -10.46 -4.70 15.74
N ALA A 126 -10.68 -3.48 16.23
CA ALA A 126 -11.06 -2.35 15.40
C ALA A 126 -9.96 -2.03 14.36
N CYS A 127 -10.31 -1.86 13.10
CA CYS A 127 -9.36 -1.54 12.03
C CYS A 127 -8.67 -0.20 12.27
N THR A 128 -9.38 0.72 12.96
CA THR A 128 -8.87 2.04 13.36
C THR A 128 -7.62 1.98 14.23
N ALA A 129 -7.40 0.90 14.97
CA ALA A 129 -6.24 0.75 15.86
C ALA A 129 -4.90 0.83 15.11
N CYS A 130 -4.86 0.31 13.88
CA CYS A 130 -3.66 0.32 13.03
C CYS A 130 -3.80 1.28 11.84
N HIS A 131 -5.00 1.35 11.24
CA HIS A 131 -5.24 2.12 10.02
C HIS A 131 -5.78 3.54 10.26
N SER A 132 -5.88 3.98 11.50
CA SER A 132 -6.43 5.27 11.95
C SER A 132 -7.94 5.45 11.72
N PRO A 133 -8.59 6.37 12.43
CA PRO A 133 -10.03 6.62 12.27
C PRO A 133 -10.42 7.06 10.85
N LYS A 134 -9.56 7.81 10.17
CA LYS A 134 -9.79 8.28 8.79
C LYS A 134 -9.20 7.34 7.73
N GLY A 135 -8.70 6.18 8.11
CA GLY A 135 -8.10 5.25 7.15
C GLY A 135 -6.79 5.74 6.53
N THR A 136 -6.14 6.73 7.12
CA THR A 136 -4.86 7.28 6.61
C THR A 136 -3.66 6.36 6.87
N GLY A 137 -3.87 5.31 7.64
CA GLY A 137 -2.82 4.40 8.06
C GLY A 137 -1.85 5.03 9.07
N ASN A 138 -0.66 4.45 9.15
CA ASN A 138 0.46 4.96 9.94
C ASN A 138 1.74 4.74 9.15
N SER A 139 2.27 5.79 8.54
CA SER A 139 3.44 5.72 7.67
C SER A 139 4.69 5.23 8.43
N SER A 140 4.89 5.68 9.67
CA SER A 140 6.05 5.29 10.49
C SER A 140 6.04 3.79 10.81
N ALA A 141 4.86 3.22 11.07
CA ALA A 141 4.67 1.80 11.33
C ALA A 141 4.54 0.95 10.06
N GLY A 142 4.44 1.58 8.88
CA GLY A 142 4.25 0.87 7.60
C GLY A 142 2.81 0.39 7.37
N TYR A 143 1.83 0.91 8.12
CA TYR A 143 0.42 0.58 7.87
C TYR A 143 -0.14 1.43 6.72
N PRO A 144 -0.83 0.81 5.74
CA PRO A 144 -1.28 1.50 4.55
C PRO A 144 -2.43 2.47 4.79
N LEU A 145 -2.49 3.49 3.90
CA LEU A 145 -3.70 4.24 3.62
C LEU A 145 -4.76 3.30 3.08
N LEU A 146 -5.94 3.29 3.67
CA LEU A 146 -7.12 2.54 3.22
C LEU A 146 -8.19 3.45 2.60
N SER A 147 -8.32 4.67 3.12
CA SER A 147 -9.32 5.66 2.66
C SER A 147 -9.35 5.77 1.14
N GLY A 148 -10.52 5.65 0.54
CA GLY A 148 -10.71 5.77 -0.91
C GLY A 148 -10.17 4.62 -1.76
N GLN A 149 -9.61 3.56 -1.15
CA GLN A 149 -9.14 2.42 -1.92
C GLN A 149 -10.31 1.68 -2.58
N LYS A 150 -10.06 1.07 -3.73
CA LYS A 150 -11.07 0.36 -4.51
C LYS A 150 -11.72 -0.77 -3.71
N ALA A 151 -13.05 -0.79 -3.65
CA ALA A 151 -13.79 -1.79 -2.87
C ALA A 151 -13.49 -3.21 -3.34
N GLU A 152 -13.46 -3.46 -4.66
CA GLU A 152 -13.15 -4.78 -5.21
C GLU A 152 -11.71 -5.23 -4.84
N TYR A 153 -10.73 -4.30 -4.90
CA TYR A 153 -9.37 -4.58 -4.49
C TYR A 153 -9.27 -4.88 -2.99
N ILE A 154 -9.96 -4.13 -2.13
CA ILE A 154 -10.00 -4.41 -0.68
C ILE A 154 -10.62 -5.77 -0.42
N ALA A 155 -11.78 -6.08 -1.06
CA ALA A 155 -12.44 -7.37 -0.88
C ALA A 155 -11.54 -8.53 -1.31
N LYS A 156 -10.90 -8.43 -2.48
CA LYS A 156 -9.91 -9.40 -2.94
C LYS A 156 -8.78 -9.55 -1.94
N THR A 157 -8.17 -8.45 -1.52
CA THR A 157 -7.03 -8.44 -0.61
C THR A 157 -7.35 -9.08 0.75
N LEU A 158 -8.55 -8.79 1.32
CA LEU A 158 -8.98 -9.43 2.56
C LEU A 158 -9.21 -10.95 2.38
N LYS A 159 -9.75 -11.37 1.24
CA LYS A 159 -9.87 -12.80 0.91
C LYS A 159 -8.51 -13.47 0.74
N ASP A 160 -7.55 -12.80 0.08
CA ASP A 160 -6.18 -13.31 -0.09
C ASP A 160 -5.48 -13.47 1.28
N TYR A 161 -5.65 -12.52 2.20
CA TYR A 161 -5.18 -12.68 3.58
C TYR A 161 -5.87 -13.85 4.29
N ARG A 162 -7.21 -13.97 4.17
CA ARG A 162 -7.99 -15.02 4.81
C ARG A 162 -7.56 -16.42 4.38
N THR A 163 -7.20 -16.58 3.12
CA THR A 163 -6.77 -17.87 2.54
C THR A 163 -5.26 -18.11 2.66
N GLY A 164 -4.49 -17.14 3.16
CA GLY A 164 -3.04 -17.23 3.23
C GLY A 164 -2.32 -16.95 1.91
N ASN A 165 -3.04 -16.62 0.83
CA ASN A 165 -2.44 -16.29 -0.48
C ASN A 165 -1.62 -14.98 -0.44
N ARG A 166 -1.81 -14.18 0.60
CA ARG A 166 -1.01 -12.99 0.87
C ARG A 166 -0.40 -13.09 2.26
N GLN A 167 0.72 -13.78 2.36
CA GLN A 167 1.52 -13.90 3.59
C GLN A 167 2.98 -13.61 3.26
N ASP A 168 3.26 -12.37 2.90
CA ASP A 168 4.49 -11.87 2.31
C ASP A 168 5.38 -11.09 3.30
N SER A 169 4.98 -10.92 4.55
CA SER A 169 5.71 -10.18 5.58
C SER A 169 5.14 -10.41 6.99
N GLU A 170 5.85 -9.95 8.03
CA GLU A 170 5.35 -9.96 9.41
C GLU A 170 4.05 -9.15 9.55
N GLN A 171 3.95 -7.99 8.87
CA GLN A 171 2.73 -7.18 8.87
C GLN A 171 1.56 -7.88 8.20
N SER A 172 1.82 -8.65 7.13
CA SER A 172 0.77 -9.43 6.48
C SER A 172 0.25 -10.56 7.37
N ALA A 173 1.10 -11.16 8.22
CA ALA A 173 0.68 -12.17 9.18
C ALA A 173 -0.37 -11.64 10.18
N ILE A 174 -0.28 -10.37 10.59
CA ILE A 174 -1.30 -9.70 11.40
C ILE A 174 -2.64 -9.69 10.64
N MET A 175 -2.61 -9.26 9.37
CA MET A 175 -3.82 -9.19 8.54
C MET A 175 -4.39 -10.59 8.25
N VAL A 176 -3.56 -11.62 8.07
CA VAL A 176 -4.00 -13.03 7.96
C VAL A 176 -4.80 -13.42 9.20
N SER A 177 -4.27 -13.17 10.40
CA SER A 177 -4.93 -13.53 11.67
C SER A 177 -6.28 -12.83 11.87
N ILE A 178 -6.43 -11.62 11.34
CA ILE A 178 -7.66 -10.83 11.40
C ILE A 178 -8.65 -11.31 10.33
N ALA A 179 -8.19 -11.37 9.07
CA ALA A 179 -9.03 -11.70 7.93
C ALA A 179 -9.58 -13.15 7.99
N TYR A 180 -8.84 -14.08 8.58
CA TYR A 180 -9.30 -15.45 8.81
C TYR A 180 -10.65 -15.53 9.54
N LYS A 181 -10.96 -14.55 10.38
CA LYS A 181 -12.17 -14.48 11.19
C LYS A 181 -13.35 -13.78 10.47
N LEU A 182 -13.09 -13.13 9.32
CA LEU A 182 -14.11 -12.40 8.56
C LEU A 182 -14.88 -13.34 7.65
N ASP A 183 -16.21 -13.20 7.61
CA ASP A 183 -17.04 -13.81 6.57
C ASP A 183 -17.13 -12.92 5.32
N ASP A 184 -17.71 -13.46 4.22
CA ASP A 184 -17.81 -12.74 2.96
C ASP A 184 -18.65 -11.46 3.06
N LYS A 185 -19.72 -11.46 3.86
CA LYS A 185 -20.59 -10.28 4.05
C LYS A 185 -19.89 -9.18 4.86
N GLU A 186 -18.99 -9.57 5.76
CA GLU A 186 -18.15 -8.63 6.53
C GLU A 186 -17.05 -8.03 5.66
N ILE A 187 -16.41 -8.84 4.82
CA ILE A 187 -15.42 -8.39 3.85
C ILE A 187 -16.05 -7.40 2.87
N GLU A 188 -17.24 -7.72 2.34
CA GLU A 188 -17.95 -6.85 1.41
C GLU A 188 -18.32 -5.51 2.06
N ALA A 189 -18.83 -5.55 3.30
CA ALA A 189 -19.22 -4.35 4.05
C ALA A 189 -17.99 -3.47 4.37
N LEU A 190 -16.88 -4.07 4.83
CA LEU A 190 -15.63 -3.34 5.07
C LEU A 190 -15.08 -2.73 3.79
N ALA A 191 -15.05 -3.48 2.69
CA ALA A 191 -14.55 -3.01 1.40
C ALA A 191 -15.34 -1.81 0.88
N SER A 192 -16.65 -1.89 0.93
CA SER A 192 -17.54 -0.79 0.56
C SER A 192 -17.35 0.44 1.48
N PHE A 193 -17.29 0.23 2.79
CA PHE A 193 -17.10 1.30 3.75
C PHE A 193 -15.75 2.03 3.57
N ILE A 194 -14.66 1.27 3.42
CA ILE A 194 -13.31 1.80 3.21
C ILE A 194 -13.21 2.63 1.93
N ASN A 195 -13.89 2.22 0.87
CA ASN A 195 -13.90 2.99 -0.38
C ASN A 195 -14.50 4.40 -0.20
N GLY A 196 -15.49 4.56 0.66
CA GLY A 196 -16.11 5.85 0.97
C GLY A 196 -15.56 6.53 2.23
N LEU A 197 -14.56 5.99 2.89
CA LEU A 197 -13.99 6.53 4.14
C LEU A 197 -13.16 7.79 3.88
N TYR A 198 -13.32 8.88 4.70
CA TYR A 198 -12.62 10.16 4.59
C TYR A 198 -12.36 10.83 5.95
#